data_d3b4c0760e74d0235568bcf1cf97bac8
#
_entry.id   d3b4c0760e74d0235568bcf1cf97bac8
#
_cell.length_a   1.000
_cell.length_b   1.000
_cell.length_c   1.000
_cell.angle_alpha   90.00
_cell.angle_beta   90.00
_cell.angle_gamma   90.00
#
_symmetry.space_group_name_H-M   'P 1'
#
loop_
_entity.id
_entity.type
_entity.pdbx_description
1 polymer ?
#
loop_
_entity_poly.entity_id
_entity_poly.type
_entity_poly.pdbx_seq_one_letter_code
_entity_poly.pdbx_strand_id
1 'polypeptide(L)'
;MKIKVKLFGNCKDIFKNSALHLNFNKKKKVKDIRNKLIEIIEIKHSTNKSYKDLIKKSAFCSEQDEIVNDSYVLKKDKIISIIPPIGGG
;
A
#
# COMPACT_ATOMS: atom_id res chain seq x y z
N MET A 1 -6.56 -14.94 -2.57
CA MET A 1 -5.42 -14.26 -3.20
C MET A 1 -4.57 -13.58 -2.11
N LYS A 2 -3.33 -13.98 -2.00
CA LYS A 2 -2.40 -13.42 -1.00
C LYS A 2 -1.46 -12.44 -1.67
N ILE A 3 -1.38 -11.23 -1.13
CA ILE A 3 -0.52 -10.18 -1.64
C ILE A 3 0.45 -9.75 -0.55
N LYS A 4 1.74 -9.74 -0.87
CA LYS A 4 2.76 -9.14 -0.01
C LYS A 4 2.95 -7.70 -0.43
N VAL A 5 2.73 -6.77 0.49
CA VAL A 5 2.94 -5.33 0.24
C VAL A 5 4.26 -4.94 0.89
N LYS A 6 5.26 -4.65 0.07
CA LYS A 6 6.55 -4.16 0.56
C LYS A 6 6.43 -2.69 0.91
N LEU A 7 6.93 -2.33 2.09
CA LEU A 7 6.83 -0.98 2.62
C LEU A 7 8.20 -0.32 2.62
N PHE A 8 8.26 0.93 2.18
CA PHE A 8 9.48 1.69 2.09
C PHE A 8 9.36 3.04 2.80
N GLY A 9 10.47 3.55 3.30
CA GLY A 9 10.53 4.88 3.91
C GLY A 9 9.49 5.07 5.01
N ASN A 10 8.77 6.19 4.95
CA ASN A 10 7.78 6.53 5.97
C ASN A 10 6.62 5.53 6.05
N CYS A 11 6.31 4.85 4.95
CA CYS A 11 5.28 3.80 4.98
C CYS A 11 5.70 2.65 5.90
N LYS A 12 6.98 2.29 5.85
CA LYS A 12 7.52 1.26 6.75
C LYS A 12 7.39 1.68 8.21
N ASP A 13 7.62 2.96 8.49
CA ASP A 13 7.54 3.49 9.86
C ASP A 13 6.11 3.44 10.41
N ILE A 14 5.11 3.71 9.57
CA ILE A 14 3.70 3.66 9.97
C ILE A 14 3.31 2.27 10.49
N PHE A 15 3.67 1.24 9.74
CA PHE A 15 3.26 -0.13 10.04
C PHE A 15 4.29 -0.88 10.90
N LYS A 16 5.45 -0.26 11.15
CA LYS A 16 6.55 -0.86 11.92
C LYS A 16 6.94 -2.22 11.39
N ASN A 17 6.95 -2.35 10.06
CA ASN A 17 7.23 -3.60 9.38
C ASN A 17 7.73 -3.29 7.97
N SER A 18 8.55 -4.17 7.42
CA SER A 18 9.06 -4.02 6.06
C SER A 18 8.09 -4.55 5.01
N ALA A 19 7.11 -5.33 5.42
CA ALA A 19 6.09 -5.87 4.54
C ALA A 19 4.82 -6.22 5.31
N LEU A 20 3.70 -6.15 4.61
CA LEU A 20 2.42 -6.63 5.11
C LEU A 20 1.91 -7.72 4.18
N HIS A 21 1.23 -8.71 4.75
CA HIS A 21 0.61 -9.78 3.98
C HIS A 21 -0.91 -9.59 4.04
N LEU A 22 -1.51 -9.36 2.88
CA LEU A 22 -2.94 -9.15 2.77
C LEU A 22 -3.58 -10.32 2.04
N ASN A 23 -4.78 -10.71 2.46
CA ASN A 23 -5.51 -11.79 1.84
C ASN A 23 -6.86 -11.28 1.33
N PHE A 24 -7.14 -11.52 0.05
CA PHE A 24 -8.38 -11.10 -0.59
C PHE A 24 -9.06 -12.29 -1.23
N ASN A 25 -10.39 -12.26 -1.27
CA ASN A 25 -11.18 -13.34 -1.87
C ASN A 25 -11.21 -13.33 -3.40
N LYS A 26 -10.98 -12.15 -4.00
CA LYS A 26 -11.07 -11.94 -5.45
C LYS A 26 -9.89 -11.14 -5.94
N LYS A 27 -9.73 -11.08 -7.27
CA LYS A 27 -8.76 -10.18 -7.90
C LYS A 27 -9.02 -8.75 -7.47
N LYS A 28 -7.96 -8.04 -7.15
CA LYS A 28 -8.06 -6.67 -6.64
C LYS A 28 -7.25 -5.72 -7.49
N LYS A 29 -7.65 -4.45 -7.43
CA LYS A 29 -6.91 -3.35 -8.05
C LYS A 29 -6.01 -2.70 -7.00
N VAL A 30 -5.06 -1.90 -7.48
CA VAL A 30 -4.17 -1.14 -6.59
C VAL A 30 -4.98 -0.29 -5.61
N LYS A 31 -6.08 0.31 -6.06
CA LYS A 31 -6.91 1.12 -5.16
C LYS A 31 -7.46 0.32 -3.99
N ASP A 32 -7.74 -0.96 -4.18
CA ASP A 32 -8.22 -1.82 -3.09
C ASP A 32 -7.13 -2.06 -2.05
N ILE A 33 -5.88 -2.20 -2.50
CA ILE A 33 -4.74 -2.29 -1.59
C ILE A 33 -4.59 -0.99 -0.81
N ARG A 34 -4.63 0.15 -1.49
CA ARG A 34 -4.52 1.46 -0.85
C ARG A 34 -5.62 1.64 0.20
N ASN A 35 -6.86 1.31 -0.15
CA ASN A 35 -7.98 1.42 0.77
C ASN A 35 -7.84 0.50 1.98
N LYS A 36 -7.29 -0.70 1.77
CA LYS A 36 -7.05 -1.63 2.87
C LYS A 36 -6.00 -1.10 3.83
N LEU A 37 -4.94 -0.49 3.32
CA LEU A 37 -3.91 0.13 4.17
C LEU A 37 -4.49 1.28 4.97
N ILE A 38 -5.34 2.11 4.36
CA ILE A 38 -6.02 3.20 5.05
C ILE A 38 -6.95 2.66 6.14
N GLU A 39 -7.67 1.59 5.86
CA GLU A 39 -8.54 0.93 6.84
C GLU A 39 -7.75 0.45 8.05
N ILE A 40 -6.58 -0.17 7.82
CA ILE A 40 -5.71 -0.62 8.90
C ILE A 40 -5.25 0.56 9.76
N ILE A 41 -4.91 1.68 9.13
CA ILE A 41 -4.52 2.89 9.84
C ILE A 41 -5.68 3.43 10.67
N GLU A 42 -6.88 3.44 10.15
CA GLU A 42 -8.05 3.90 10.89
C GLU A 42 -8.31 3.08 12.14
N ILE A 43 -8.04 1.78 12.08
CA ILE A 43 -8.21 0.91 13.25
C ILE A 43 -7.12 1.16 14.29
N LYS A 44 -5.85 1.27 13.85
CA LYS A 44 -4.70 1.38 14.77
C LYS A 44 -4.31 2.80 15.14
N HIS A 45 -4.58 3.76 14.27
CA HIS A 45 -4.14 5.15 14.40
C HIS A 45 -5.24 6.11 13.95
N SER A 46 -6.46 5.93 14.48
CA SER A 46 -7.65 6.65 14.03
C SER A 46 -7.53 8.17 14.06
N THR A 47 -6.71 8.70 14.96
CA THR A 47 -6.52 10.16 15.09
C THR A 47 -5.39 10.70 14.22
N ASN A 48 -4.62 9.83 13.57
CA ASN A 48 -3.46 10.26 12.80
C ASN A 48 -3.79 10.43 11.32
N LYS A 49 -4.30 11.61 11.01
CA LYS A 49 -4.68 11.97 9.63
C LYS A 49 -3.47 11.97 8.69
N SER A 50 -2.28 12.35 9.18
CA SER A 50 -1.09 12.43 8.34
C SER A 50 -0.67 11.06 7.80
N TYR A 51 -0.91 9.99 8.53
CA TYR A 51 -0.62 8.63 8.06
C TYR A 51 -1.52 8.27 6.88
N LYS A 52 -2.81 8.59 6.98
CA LYS A 52 -3.76 8.33 5.88
C LYS A 52 -3.39 9.14 4.64
N ASP A 53 -3.04 10.40 4.82
CA ASP A 53 -2.64 11.27 3.72
C ASP A 53 -1.37 10.74 3.03
N LEU A 54 -0.42 10.22 3.79
CA LEU A 54 0.78 9.64 3.22
C LEU A 54 0.45 8.47 2.30
N ILE A 55 -0.42 7.57 2.74
CA ILE A 55 -0.83 6.42 1.93
C ILE A 55 -1.58 6.87 0.69
N LYS A 56 -2.44 7.88 0.80
CA LYS A 56 -3.17 8.44 -0.35
C LYS A 56 -2.26 9.00 -1.42
N LYS A 57 -1.12 9.56 -1.03
CA LYS A 57 -0.16 10.21 -1.94
C LYS A 57 0.94 9.27 -2.41
N SER A 58 1.05 8.09 -1.85
CA SER A 58 2.11 7.15 -2.18
C SER A 58 1.88 6.48 -3.53
N ALA A 59 2.97 6.11 -4.20
CA ALA A 59 2.93 5.39 -5.46
C ALA A 59 3.00 3.88 -5.20
N PHE A 60 2.52 3.09 -6.16
CA PHE A 60 2.66 1.64 -6.12
C PHE A 60 3.49 1.16 -7.29
N CYS A 61 4.28 0.12 -7.07
CA CYS A 61 5.08 -0.54 -8.11
C CYS A 61 4.71 -2.02 -8.18
N SER A 62 4.60 -2.52 -9.40
CA SER A 62 4.31 -3.95 -9.66
C SER A 62 5.53 -4.82 -9.36
N GLU A 63 5.37 -6.15 -9.49
CA GLU A 63 6.49 -7.09 -9.37
C GLU A 63 7.59 -6.83 -10.39
N GLN A 64 7.28 -6.19 -11.52
CA GLN A 64 8.25 -5.84 -12.55
C GLN A 64 8.86 -4.46 -12.35
N ASP A 65 8.70 -3.89 -11.16
CA ASP A 65 9.24 -2.58 -10.78
C ASP A 65 8.71 -1.42 -11.64
N GLU A 66 7.50 -1.56 -12.16
CA GLU A 66 6.83 -0.49 -12.90
C GLU A 66 5.84 0.23 -12.01
N ILE A 67 5.83 1.57 -12.08
CA ILE A 67 4.82 2.36 -11.36
C ILE A 67 3.47 2.10 -11.99
N VAL A 68 2.49 1.78 -11.17
CA VAL A 68 1.14 1.45 -11.63
C VAL A 68 0.11 2.36 -10.95
N ASN A 69 -0.97 2.64 -11.66
CA ASN A 69 -2.03 3.50 -11.14
C ASN A 69 -3.08 2.69 -10.36
N ASP A 70 -4.05 3.38 -9.78
CA ASP A 70 -5.07 2.76 -8.94
C ASP A 70 -5.99 1.78 -9.68
N SER A 71 -6.07 1.89 -11.00
CA SER A 71 -6.89 0.97 -11.79
C SER A 71 -6.16 -0.32 -12.20
N TYR A 72 -4.86 -0.41 -11.90
CA TYR A 72 -4.08 -1.60 -12.22
C TYR A 72 -4.63 -2.83 -11.49
N VAL A 73 -4.89 -3.90 -12.24
CA VAL A 73 -5.45 -5.13 -11.69
C VAL A 73 -4.33 -6.10 -11.34
N LEU A 74 -4.31 -6.55 -10.09
CA LEU A 74 -3.34 -7.53 -9.61
C LEU A 74 -3.79 -8.94 -10.03
N LYS A 75 -3.41 -9.35 -11.22
CA LYS A 75 -3.80 -10.67 -11.75
C LYS A 75 -2.86 -11.78 -11.30
N LYS A 76 -1.57 -11.56 -11.50
CA LYS A 76 -0.53 -12.54 -11.19
C LYS A 76 0.45 -12.01 -10.15
N ASP A 77 0.37 -10.73 -9.82
CA ASP A 77 1.26 -10.14 -8.84
C ASP A 77 0.97 -10.72 -7.47
N LYS A 78 2.00 -11.22 -6.85
CA LYS A 78 1.96 -11.69 -5.46
C LYS A 78 2.64 -10.69 -4.54
N ILE A 79 3.39 -9.76 -5.10
CA ILE A 79 4.15 -8.74 -4.40
C ILE A 79 3.85 -7.41 -5.07
N ILE A 80 3.58 -6.40 -4.26
CA ILE A 80 3.47 -5.02 -4.73
C ILE A 80 4.20 -4.14 -3.73
N SER A 81 4.81 -3.07 -4.21
CA SER A 81 5.56 -2.14 -3.35
C SER A 81 4.81 -0.84 -3.23
N ILE A 82 4.77 -0.26 -2.04
CA ILE A 82 4.27 1.09 -1.83
C ILE A 82 5.45 2.00 -1.51
N ILE A 83 5.53 3.12 -2.22
CA ILE A 83 6.65 4.05 -2.14
C ILE A 83 6.10 5.41 -1.73
N PRO A 84 6.55 5.97 -0.60
CA PRO A 84 6.06 7.28 -0.16
C PRO A 84 6.54 8.38 -1.08
N PRO A 85 5.84 9.53 -1.09
CA PRO A 85 6.29 10.67 -1.87
C PRO A 85 7.64 11.17 -1.39
N ILE A 86 8.46 11.62 -2.31
CA ILE A 86 9.80 12.15 -2.03
C ILE A 86 9.68 13.60 -1.58
N GLY A 87 10.57 14.00 -0.65
CA GLY A 87 10.64 15.39 -0.21
C GLY A 87 9.58 15.79 0.79
N GLY A 88 8.99 14.84 1.47
CA GLY A 88 7.99 15.11 2.50
C GLY A 88 6.70 15.68 1.95
N GLY A 89 6.54 15.55 0.66
CA GLY A 89 5.44 15.91 -0.18
C GLY A 89 4.26 16.62 0.37
#